data_8fc1205dd4d601a571fc38d5877d12eb
#
_entry.id   8fc1205dd4d601a571fc38d5877d12eb
#
_cell.length_a   1.000
_cell.length_b   1.000
_cell.length_c   1.000
_cell.angle_alpha   90.00
_cell.angle_beta   90.00
_cell.angle_gamma   90.00
#
_symmetry.space_group_name_H-M   'P 1'
#
loop_
_entity.id
_entity.type
_entity.pdbx_description
1 polymer ?
#
loop_
_entity_poly.entity_id
_entity_poly.type
_entity_poly.pdbx_seq_one_letter_code
_entity_poly.pdbx_strand_id
1 'polypeptide(L)'
;EGNLKSGLRKLRNSAENLLQEFNEYADGNIHYRLIDPVAGGDDTSRALVLDSLAKMGIQPMTQIAQSKKGEEQSQRIVIPAAIVKYKDRLLPVDLLKGVQRSREGQSPEQLYVNAENLLEYKFASTIDKLVTDTLPAIGYLMGNGEPLDYRVYSLIQFLRENFRFGIVQLDSVPVIPGELDALVMVKPTGKFSDDEKRKLDQFVMRGGSLICMIDNLNAEMDSLHTTRETVAFDKGLNLDDLFFRYGARINQDLIEDMQCGSINLVVGSQGGKPQFQLLPWPYYPLLDGNPASVITKNLDPVYSKFTNSIDTVKAVDIHKTILLQSSPNATTVATPALISLEMVKTASDPKVFQRSNIPAGIILEGKFQSLYANRMSAAMSDSLAQVFHQPFLKSGVKDARVIVCADGDLMMNEISDGRPLPLGFSKDINYTFANAEFLSNCIDYCVHPDGILEARSKDYSLRLLDPEKTDEDRSFWQLINIVSPLLVIIICGLIFQYIRKRKYSSASL
;
A
#
# COMPACT_ATOMS: atom_id res chain seq x y z
N GLU A 1 -13.87 23.16 20.62
CA GLU A 1 -13.00 22.17 21.31
C GLU A 1 -13.76 21.07 22.09
N GLY A 2 -15.00 21.30 22.51
CA GLY A 2 -15.69 20.43 23.49
C GLY A 2 -16.31 19.11 22.98
N ASN A 3 -16.53 18.90 21.69
CA ASN A 3 -17.41 17.82 21.17
C ASN A 3 -16.83 16.94 20.06
N LEU A 4 -15.51 16.84 19.92
CA LEU A 4 -14.90 15.83 19.02
C LEU A 4 -15.05 14.43 19.63
N LYS A 5 -15.37 13.43 18.79
CA LYS A 5 -15.31 12.01 19.19
C LYS A 5 -13.92 11.67 19.76
N SER A 6 -13.87 10.76 20.73
CA SER A 6 -12.64 10.39 21.43
C SER A 6 -11.48 10.06 20.50
N GLY A 7 -11.72 9.28 19.44
CA GLY A 7 -10.71 8.89 18.46
C GLY A 7 -10.14 10.09 17.65
N LEU A 8 -10.96 11.02 17.19
CA LEU A 8 -10.48 12.23 16.50
C LEU A 8 -9.66 13.15 17.41
N ARG A 9 -10.06 13.26 18.69
CA ARG A 9 -9.29 14.02 19.66
C ARG A 9 -7.92 13.39 19.92
N LYS A 10 -7.88 12.06 20.02
CA LYS A 10 -6.64 11.30 20.18
C LYS A 10 -5.74 11.51 18.96
N LEU A 11 -6.26 11.32 17.74
CA LEU A 11 -5.52 11.53 16.49
C LEU A 11 -4.93 12.95 16.40
N ARG A 12 -5.70 13.97 16.77
CA ARG A 12 -5.19 15.35 16.84
C ARG A 12 -4.01 15.48 17.81
N ASN A 13 -4.17 14.98 19.05
CA ASN A 13 -3.12 15.08 20.06
C ASN A 13 -1.85 14.33 19.63
N SER A 14 -2.01 13.16 18.99
CA SER A 14 -0.88 12.39 18.45
C SER A 14 -0.17 13.14 17.31
N ALA A 15 -0.93 13.83 16.44
CA ALA A 15 -0.33 14.68 15.41
C ALA A 15 0.41 15.89 16.00
N GLU A 16 -0.14 16.54 17.02
CA GLU A 16 0.52 17.65 17.71
C GLU A 16 1.83 17.19 18.39
N ASN A 17 1.79 16.07 19.12
CA ASN A 17 2.97 15.50 19.79
C ASN A 17 4.06 15.16 18.77
N LEU A 18 3.70 14.51 17.65
CA LEU A 18 4.63 14.18 16.59
C LEU A 18 5.27 15.42 15.97
N LEU A 19 4.48 16.48 15.70
CA LEU A 19 5.01 17.73 15.16
C LEU A 19 5.91 18.45 16.16
N GLN A 20 5.68 18.34 17.47
CA GLN A 20 6.60 18.81 18.50
C GLN A 20 7.91 18.04 18.46
N GLU A 21 7.85 16.71 18.38
CA GLU A 21 9.04 15.87 18.24
C GLU A 21 9.83 16.22 16.98
N PHE A 22 9.16 16.36 15.84
CA PHE A 22 9.80 16.81 14.59
C PHE A 22 10.46 18.19 14.73
N ASN A 23 9.83 19.11 15.46
CA ASN A 23 10.39 20.43 15.71
C ASN A 23 11.67 20.39 16.57
N GLU A 24 11.74 19.47 17.53
CA GLU A 24 12.96 19.24 18.32
C GLU A 24 14.11 18.75 17.44
N TYR A 25 13.87 17.79 16.54
CA TYR A 25 14.87 17.31 15.57
C TYR A 25 15.24 18.35 14.50
N ALA A 26 14.34 19.27 14.21
CA ALA A 26 14.55 20.33 13.22
C ALA A 26 15.11 21.64 13.84
N ASP A 27 15.66 21.58 15.03
CA ASP A 27 16.24 22.76 15.74
C ASP A 27 15.26 23.94 15.82
N GLY A 28 13.95 23.67 15.99
CA GLY A 28 12.93 24.70 16.12
C GLY A 28 12.40 25.28 14.81
N ASN A 29 12.71 24.67 13.67
CA ASN A 29 12.30 25.19 12.35
C ASN A 29 10.91 24.72 11.88
N ILE A 30 10.22 23.87 12.64
CA ILE A 30 8.87 23.41 12.32
C ILE A 30 7.86 24.11 13.22
N HIS A 31 7.01 24.95 12.62
CA HIS A 31 5.96 25.66 13.34
C HIS A 31 4.60 25.16 12.89
N TYR A 32 3.70 24.88 13.82
CA TYR A 32 2.34 24.46 13.48
C TYR A 32 1.32 25.27 14.26
N ARG A 33 0.12 25.36 13.73
CA ARG A 33 -1.05 25.96 14.37
C ARG A 33 -2.31 25.19 14.00
N LEU A 34 -3.21 25.06 14.94
CA LEU A 34 -4.54 24.54 14.71
C LEU A 34 -5.45 25.64 14.15
N ILE A 35 -6.17 25.30 13.09
CA ILE A 35 -7.08 26.22 12.43
C ILE A 35 -8.45 25.56 12.33
N ASP A 36 -9.50 26.28 12.66
CA ASP A 36 -10.86 25.94 12.24
C ASP A 36 -11.15 26.69 10.94
N PRO A 37 -11.07 26.02 9.78
CA PRO A 37 -11.16 26.71 8.49
C PRO A 37 -12.55 27.25 8.19
N VAL A 38 -13.58 26.84 8.94
CA VAL A 38 -14.98 27.27 8.77
C VAL A 38 -15.48 28.17 9.90
N ALA A 39 -14.59 28.53 10.84
CA ALA A 39 -14.95 29.42 11.94
C ALA A 39 -15.22 30.85 11.44
N GLY A 40 -16.33 31.43 11.82
CA GLY A 40 -16.63 32.86 11.64
C GLY A 40 -17.00 33.34 10.25
N GLY A 41 -17.06 32.47 9.21
CA GLY A 41 -17.48 32.81 7.86
C GLY A 41 -19.02 32.69 7.65
N ASP A 42 -19.53 33.47 6.70
CA ASP A 42 -20.87 33.21 6.14
C ASP A 42 -20.88 31.91 5.31
N ASP A 43 -22.07 31.45 4.94
CA ASP A 43 -22.19 30.17 4.21
C ASP A 43 -21.47 30.18 2.86
N THR A 44 -21.37 31.33 2.21
CA THR A 44 -20.63 31.48 0.94
C THR A 44 -19.12 31.33 1.14
N SER A 45 -18.56 31.98 2.15
CA SER A 45 -17.15 31.89 2.50
C SER A 45 -16.77 30.46 2.93
N ARG A 46 -17.63 29.80 3.69
CA ARG A 46 -17.46 28.39 4.08
C ARG A 46 -17.44 27.47 2.86
N ALA A 47 -18.37 27.66 1.91
CA ALA A 47 -18.41 26.86 0.70
C ALA A 47 -17.13 27.03 -0.16
N LEU A 48 -16.61 28.26 -0.28
CA LEU A 48 -15.37 28.53 -1.01
C LEU A 48 -14.14 27.87 -0.34
N VAL A 49 -14.05 27.90 0.98
CA VAL A 49 -12.97 27.21 1.72
C VAL A 49 -13.06 25.70 1.52
N LEU A 50 -14.25 25.11 1.64
CA LEU A 50 -14.44 23.67 1.43
C LEU A 50 -14.14 23.26 -0.01
N ASP A 51 -14.51 24.07 -1.01
CA ASP A 51 -14.16 23.83 -2.43
C ASP A 51 -12.63 23.90 -2.65
N SER A 52 -11.95 24.87 -2.03
CA SER A 52 -10.49 24.97 -2.07
C SER A 52 -9.81 23.75 -1.47
N LEU A 53 -10.28 23.27 -0.33
CA LEU A 53 -9.75 22.06 0.31
C LEU A 53 -10.04 20.81 -0.52
N ALA A 54 -11.22 20.70 -1.11
CA ALA A 54 -11.57 19.60 -2.01
C ALA A 54 -10.67 19.57 -3.26
N LYS A 55 -10.34 20.73 -3.83
CA LYS A 55 -9.37 20.86 -4.93
C LYS A 55 -7.95 20.42 -4.55
N MET A 56 -7.59 20.54 -3.27
CA MET A 56 -6.33 20.01 -2.72
C MET A 56 -6.41 18.51 -2.39
N GLY A 57 -7.56 17.85 -2.64
CA GLY A 57 -7.76 16.43 -2.30
C GLY A 57 -8.14 16.16 -0.85
N ILE A 58 -8.41 17.21 -0.06
CA ILE A 58 -8.87 17.09 1.33
C ILE A 58 -10.39 17.01 1.34
N GLN A 59 -10.94 15.92 1.87
CA GLN A 59 -12.39 15.75 1.96
C GLN A 59 -12.88 16.00 3.39
N PRO A 60 -13.86 16.91 3.58
CA PRO A 60 -14.52 17.11 4.86
C PRO A 60 -15.39 15.88 5.21
N MET A 61 -15.46 15.55 6.48
CA MET A 61 -16.36 14.53 7.00
C MET A 61 -17.42 15.14 7.92
N THR A 62 -18.63 14.60 7.86
CA THR A 62 -19.73 15.03 8.73
C THR A 62 -19.76 14.15 9.98
N GLN A 63 -19.65 14.76 11.14
CA GLN A 63 -19.83 14.11 12.42
C GLN A 63 -21.20 14.46 13.00
N ILE A 64 -22.00 13.44 13.30
CA ILE A 64 -23.26 13.60 14.03
C ILE A 64 -22.95 13.52 15.53
N ALA A 65 -23.19 14.62 16.25
CA ALA A 65 -23.10 14.66 17.69
C ALA A 65 -24.50 14.54 18.30
N GLN A 66 -24.71 13.52 19.14
CA GLN A 66 -25.91 13.43 19.94
C GLN A 66 -25.74 14.30 21.19
N SER A 67 -26.67 15.23 21.42
CA SER A 67 -26.73 15.97 22.68
C SER A 67 -27.05 15.03 23.82
N LYS A 68 -26.44 15.24 25.00
CA LYS A 68 -26.73 14.45 26.24
C LYS A 68 -28.20 14.54 26.71
N LYS A 69 -29.02 15.37 26.08
CA LYS A 69 -30.45 15.53 26.39
C LYS A 69 -31.41 14.97 25.32
N GLY A 70 -30.92 14.24 24.32
CA GLY A 70 -31.76 13.40 23.45
C GLY A 70 -32.58 14.10 22.37
N GLU A 71 -32.64 15.41 22.27
CA GLU A 71 -33.55 16.13 21.37
C GLU A 71 -32.92 16.95 20.23
N GLU A 72 -31.60 17.13 20.21
CA GLU A 72 -30.93 17.84 19.10
C GLU A 72 -29.75 17.02 18.56
N GLN A 73 -29.85 16.62 17.29
CA GLN A 73 -28.74 16.13 16.50
C GLN A 73 -28.04 17.33 15.86
N SER A 74 -26.85 17.69 16.32
CA SER A 74 -26.02 18.66 15.63
C SER A 74 -25.08 17.97 14.65
N GLN A 75 -25.12 18.38 13.39
CA GLN A 75 -24.16 17.98 12.38
C GLN A 75 -22.96 18.94 12.44
N ARG A 76 -21.76 18.40 12.55
CA ARG A 76 -20.53 19.19 12.52
C ARG A 76 -19.62 18.69 11.40
N ILE A 77 -19.09 19.63 10.61
CA ILE A 77 -18.05 19.35 9.62
C ILE A 77 -16.71 19.27 10.37
N VAL A 78 -15.98 18.18 10.14
CA VAL A 78 -14.62 17.95 10.67
C VAL A 78 -13.70 17.71 9.49
N ILE A 79 -12.52 18.33 9.52
CA ILE A 79 -11.51 18.23 8.47
C ILE A 79 -10.22 17.68 9.10
N PRO A 80 -10.03 16.34 9.11
CA PRO A 80 -8.85 15.71 9.68
C PRO A 80 -7.68 15.77 8.68
N ALA A 81 -7.11 16.94 8.52
CA ALA A 81 -6.04 17.20 7.56
C ALA A 81 -5.06 18.24 8.09
N ALA A 82 -3.88 18.30 7.47
CA ALA A 82 -2.92 19.38 7.64
C ALA A 82 -2.50 19.93 6.26
N ILE A 83 -2.01 21.15 6.24
CA ILE A 83 -1.36 21.74 5.07
C ILE A 83 0.07 22.09 5.49
N VAL A 84 1.04 21.44 4.86
CA VAL A 84 2.46 21.70 5.08
C VAL A 84 2.94 22.73 4.06
N LYS A 85 3.62 23.78 4.54
CA LYS A 85 4.18 24.84 3.72
C LYS A 85 5.69 24.91 3.89
N TYR A 86 6.42 24.94 2.78
CA TYR A 86 7.84 25.24 2.74
C TYR A 86 8.15 26.19 1.59
N LYS A 87 8.71 27.36 1.88
CA LYS A 87 8.88 28.46 0.93
C LYS A 87 7.55 28.79 0.24
N ASP A 88 7.48 28.70 -1.08
CA ASP A 88 6.26 28.96 -1.87
C ASP A 88 5.45 27.69 -2.23
N ARG A 89 5.88 26.53 -1.72
CA ARG A 89 5.23 25.23 -1.97
C ARG A 89 4.31 24.86 -0.83
N LEU A 90 3.14 24.31 -1.19
CA LEU A 90 2.12 23.83 -0.26
C LEU A 90 1.73 22.41 -0.64
N LEU A 91 1.69 21.49 0.32
CA LEU A 91 1.15 20.16 0.12
C LEU A 91 0.15 19.79 1.24
N PRO A 92 -0.97 19.17 0.88
CA PRO A 92 -1.95 18.68 1.85
C PRO A 92 -1.51 17.33 2.44
N VAL A 93 -1.86 17.12 3.71
CA VAL A 93 -1.77 15.84 4.41
C VAL A 93 -3.16 15.48 4.90
N ASP A 94 -3.83 14.56 4.23
CA ASP A 94 -5.09 13.98 4.72
C ASP A 94 -4.74 12.90 5.74
N LEU A 95 -5.13 13.11 7.01
CA LEU A 95 -4.79 12.20 8.11
C LEU A 95 -5.54 10.87 8.04
N LEU A 96 -6.69 10.81 7.34
CA LEU A 96 -7.51 9.61 7.20
C LEU A 96 -7.39 8.92 5.82
N LYS A 97 -6.74 9.54 4.83
CA LYS A 97 -6.51 8.93 3.52
C LYS A 97 -5.55 7.73 3.65
N GLY A 98 -5.85 6.63 2.98
CA GLY A 98 -5.05 5.40 3.06
C GLY A 98 -5.21 4.64 4.38
N VAL A 99 -6.15 5.08 5.23
CA VAL A 99 -6.58 4.36 6.42
C VAL A 99 -7.80 3.56 6.03
N GLN A 100 -7.74 2.26 6.24
CA GLN A 100 -8.84 1.36 5.90
C GLN A 100 -10.14 1.78 6.58
N ARG A 101 -11.18 1.87 5.79
CA ARG A 101 -12.54 1.89 6.29
C ARG A 101 -12.88 0.48 6.74
N SER A 102 -13.21 0.35 8.00
CA SER A 102 -13.52 -0.89 8.72
C SER A 102 -14.09 -2.02 7.86
N ARG A 103 -13.50 -3.21 7.92
CA ARG A 103 -14.21 -4.47 7.60
C ARG A 103 -15.47 -4.53 8.46
N GLU A 104 -16.53 -5.18 7.97
CA GLU A 104 -17.69 -5.51 8.80
C GLU A 104 -17.19 -6.15 10.12
N GLY A 105 -17.46 -5.48 11.25
CA GLY A 105 -17.06 -5.93 12.58
C GLY A 105 -15.90 -5.16 13.25
N GLN A 106 -15.20 -4.25 12.57
CA GLN A 106 -14.20 -3.39 13.23
C GLN A 106 -14.88 -2.16 13.87
N SER A 107 -14.40 -1.78 15.05
CA SER A 107 -14.90 -0.58 15.72
C SER A 107 -14.43 0.70 15.00
N PRO A 108 -15.20 1.79 15.01
CA PRO A 108 -14.76 3.08 14.50
C PRO A 108 -13.46 3.59 15.13
N GLU A 109 -13.13 3.15 16.34
CA GLU A 109 -11.89 3.46 17.04
C GLU A 109 -10.66 2.91 16.32
N GLN A 110 -10.76 1.73 15.70
CA GLN A 110 -9.65 1.11 14.96
C GLN A 110 -9.19 1.97 13.77
N LEU A 111 -10.12 2.66 13.09
CA LEU A 111 -9.79 3.60 12.03
C LEU A 111 -8.82 4.69 12.51
N TYR A 112 -9.06 5.24 13.70
CA TYR A 112 -8.20 6.30 14.24
C TYR A 112 -6.85 5.79 14.72
N VAL A 113 -6.79 4.56 15.23
CA VAL A 113 -5.53 3.89 15.60
C VAL A 113 -4.67 3.66 14.36
N ASN A 114 -5.26 3.16 13.27
CA ASN A 114 -4.55 2.98 12.01
C ASN A 114 -4.08 4.32 11.42
N ALA A 115 -4.90 5.37 11.53
CA ALA A 115 -4.51 6.72 11.12
C ALA A 115 -3.32 7.26 11.93
N GLU A 116 -3.33 7.04 13.25
CA GLU A 116 -2.26 7.43 14.17
C GLU A 116 -0.92 6.78 13.79
N ASN A 117 -0.94 5.49 13.46
CA ASN A 117 0.25 4.75 13.04
C ASN A 117 0.88 5.29 11.74
N LEU A 118 0.09 5.92 10.89
CA LEU A 118 0.55 6.48 9.61
C LEU A 118 0.99 7.94 9.69
N LEU A 119 0.81 8.64 10.82
CA LEU A 119 1.10 10.07 10.93
C LEU A 119 2.55 10.40 10.60
N GLU A 120 3.49 9.66 11.18
CA GLU A 120 4.93 9.89 10.98
C GLU A 120 5.31 9.78 9.50
N TYR A 121 4.88 8.71 8.84
CA TYR A 121 5.09 8.53 7.41
C TYR A 121 4.49 9.66 6.59
N LYS A 122 3.23 10.03 6.84
CA LYS A 122 2.52 11.08 6.10
C LYS A 122 3.20 12.43 6.20
N PHE A 123 3.58 12.85 7.41
CA PHE A 123 4.28 14.12 7.61
C PHE A 123 5.70 14.07 7.07
N ALA A 124 6.48 13.02 7.35
CA ALA A 124 7.85 12.88 6.86
C ALA A 124 7.90 12.86 5.33
N SER A 125 7.06 12.05 4.67
CA SER A 125 6.97 11.99 3.21
C SER A 125 6.54 13.33 2.59
N THR A 126 5.62 14.06 3.23
CA THR A 126 5.19 15.37 2.73
C THR A 126 6.29 16.42 2.89
N ILE A 127 7.00 16.42 4.01
CA ILE A 127 8.14 17.33 4.25
C ILE A 127 9.25 17.03 3.24
N ASP A 128 9.60 15.77 3.05
CA ASP A 128 10.60 15.34 2.08
C ASP A 128 10.28 15.83 0.67
N LYS A 129 9.04 15.61 0.19
CA LYS A 129 8.56 16.12 -1.11
C LYS A 129 8.64 17.64 -1.23
N LEU A 130 8.50 18.38 -0.14
CA LEU A 130 8.59 19.84 -0.14
C LEU A 130 10.02 20.36 -0.14
N VAL A 131 10.94 19.71 0.57
CA VAL A 131 12.34 20.16 0.68
C VAL A 131 13.20 19.64 -0.47
N THR A 132 12.82 18.54 -1.11
CA THR A 132 13.54 17.96 -2.25
C THR A 132 13.40 18.87 -3.48
N ASP A 133 14.52 19.34 -3.98
CA ASP A 133 14.55 20.26 -5.13
C ASP A 133 14.27 19.56 -6.46
N THR A 134 14.61 18.27 -6.57
CA THR A 134 14.41 17.47 -7.80
C THR A 134 13.60 16.23 -7.51
N LEU A 135 12.39 16.15 -8.07
CA LEU A 135 11.57 14.93 -7.98
C LEU A 135 12.24 13.79 -8.75
N PRO A 136 12.19 12.54 -8.24
CA PRO A 136 12.63 11.37 -8.98
C PRO A 136 11.94 11.25 -10.35
N ALA A 137 12.64 10.70 -11.32
CA ALA A 137 12.14 10.54 -12.68
C ALA A 137 11.67 9.12 -12.94
N ILE A 138 10.41 8.96 -13.34
CA ILE A 138 9.79 7.65 -13.58
C ILE A 138 9.30 7.55 -15.01
N GLY A 139 9.68 6.46 -15.68
CA GLY A 139 9.22 6.10 -17.02
C GLY A 139 8.09 5.06 -16.95
N TYR A 140 6.99 5.31 -17.67
CA TYR A 140 6.00 4.29 -17.96
C TYR A 140 6.33 3.64 -19.29
N LEU A 141 6.49 2.33 -19.29
CA LEU A 141 6.88 1.56 -20.48
C LEU A 141 5.68 1.39 -21.42
N MET A 142 5.98 1.54 -22.71
CA MET A 142 5.08 1.32 -23.83
C MET A 142 5.87 0.63 -24.96
N GLY A 143 5.15 -0.04 -25.87
CA GLY A 143 5.72 -0.70 -27.05
C GLY A 143 5.34 -2.17 -27.15
N ASN A 144 4.97 -2.81 -26.04
CA ASN A 144 4.62 -4.23 -25.99
C ASN A 144 3.15 -4.44 -25.57
N GLY A 145 2.27 -3.49 -25.92
CA GLY A 145 0.83 -3.60 -25.68
C GLY A 145 0.39 -3.21 -24.29
N GLU A 146 1.22 -2.50 -23.55
CA GLU A 146 0.85 -1.92 -22.26
C GLU A 146 -0.29 -0.91 -22.44
N PRO A 147 -1.30 -0.88 -21.55
CA PRO A 147 -2.42 0.05 -21.67
C PRO A 147 -1.99 1.50 -21.40
N LEU A 148 -2.58 2.44 -22.12
CA LEU A 148 -2.45 3.88 -21.86
C LEU A 148 -3.83 4.56 -21.97
N ASP A 149 -4.80 4.01 -21.31
CA ASP A 149 -6.17 4.49 -21.28
C ASP A 149 -6.72 4.59 -19.84
N TYR A 150 -8.03 4.69 -19.70
CA TYR A 150 -8.67 4.79 -18.37
C TYR A 150 -8.37 3.62 -17.42
N ARG A 151 -7.91 2.48 -17.94
CA ARG A 151 -7.52 1.32 -17.12
C ARG A 151 -6.31 1.59 -16.25
N VAL A 152 -5.43 2.52 -16.64
CA VAL A 152 -4.25 2.93 -15.85
C VAL A 152 -4.35 4.37 -15.35
N TYR A 153 -5.56 4.91 -15.30
CA TYR A 153 -5.79 6.32 -14.94
C TYR A 153 -5.20 6.69 -13.58
N SER A 154 -5.48 5.90 -12.54
CA SER A 154 -4.99 6.18 -11.18
C SER A 154 -3.46 6.11 -11.08
N LEU A 155 -2.84 5.15 -11.76
CA LEU A 155 -1.38 5.04 -11.83
C LEU A 155 -0.78 6.27 -12.53
N ILE A 156 -1.25 6.62 -13.71
CA ILE A 156 -0.72 7.75 -14.49
C ILE A 156 -0.92 9.07 -13.74
N GLN A 157 -2.08 9.26 -13.11
CA GLN A 157 -2.34 10.43 -12.28
C GLN A 157 -1.36 10.48 -11.09
N PHE A 158 -1.19 9.39 -10.37
CA PHE A 158 -0.26 9.30 -9.25
C PHE A 158 1.19 9.63 -9.68
N LEU A 159 1.65 9.09 -10.81
CA LEU A 159 2.99 9.37 -11.34
C LEU A 159 3.17 10.85 -11.71
N ARG A 160 2.20 11.46 -12.39
CA ARG A 160 2.26 12.88 -12.80
C ARG A 160 2.24 13.85 -11.62
N GLU A 161 1.51 13.51 -10.56
CA GLU A 161 1.37 14.39 -9.40
C GLU A 161 2.58 14.33 -8.46
N ASN A 162 3.31 13.20 -8.43
CA ASN A 162 4.36 12.98 -7.43
C ASN A 162 5.79 12.92 -7.98
N PHE A 163 5.96 12.77 -9.31
CA PHE A 163 7.27 12.50 -9.94
C PHE A 163 7.47 13.27 -11.23
N ARG A 164 8.71 13.35 -11.70
CA ARG A 164 8.99 13.72 -13.10
C ARG A 164 8.61 12.54 -13.98
N PHE A 165 7.45 12.62 -14.56
CA PHE A 165 6.85 11.52 -15.31
C PHE A 165 7.13 11.61 -16.80
N GLY A 166 7.49 10.48 -17.44
CA GLY A 166 7.65 10.34 -18.87
C GLY A 166 7.16 8.99 -19.39
N ILE A 167 6.84 8.91 -20.68
CA ILE A 167 6.54 7.67 -21.38
C ILE A 167 7.78 7.22 -22.12
N VAL A 168 8.16 5.96 -21.97
CA VAL A 168 9.28 5.32 -22.65
C VAL A 168 8.77 4.34 -23.67
N GLN A 169 8.85 4.69 -24.95
CA GLN A 169 8.45 3.84 -26.05
C GLN A 169 9.60 2.86 -26.36
N LEU A 170 9.56 1.67 -25.76
CA LEU A 170 10.68 0.73 -25.69
C LEU A 170 11.11 0.20 -27.08
N ASP A 171 10.18 0.03 -27.99
CA ASP A 171 10.43 -0.38 -29.38
C ASP A 171 11.19 0.69 -30.19
N SER A 172 11.01 1.96 -29.87
CA SER A 172 11.50 3.10 -30.64
C SER A 172 12.77 3.73 -30.08
N VAL A 173 12.97 3.71 -28.74
CA VAL A 173 14.17 4.27 -28.13
C VAL A 173 15.38 3.35 -28.33
N PRO A 174 16.54 3.87 -28.76
CA PRO A 174 17.75 3.04 -28.93
C PRO A 174 18.33 2.57 -27.58
N VAL A 175 18.24 3.41 -26.55
CA VAL A 175 18.64 3.15 -25.16
C VAL A 175 17.67 3.85 -24.23
N ILE A 176 17.48 3.30 -23.03
CA ILE A 176 16.66 3.94 -22.01
C ILE A 176 17.43 5.12 -21.42
N PRO A 177 16.79 6.32 -21.28
CA PRO A 177 17.44 7.50 -20.72
C PRO A 177 18.01 7.22 -19.32
N GLY A 178 19.26 7.64 -19.09
CA GLY A 178 19.95 7.44 -17.82
C GLY A 178 19.47 8.34 -16.67
N GLU A 179 18.57 9.28 -16.97
CA GLU A 179 17.98 10.20 -15.99
C GLU A 179 16.82 9.59 -15.22
N LEU A 180 16.32 8.43 -15.66
CA LEU A 180 15.21 7.73 -15.02
C LEU A 180 15.70 6.93 -13.83
N ASP A 181 15.01 7.09 -12.69
CA ASP A 181 15.28 6.34 -11.48
C ASP A 181 14.51 5.01 -11.46
N ALA A 182 13.31 4.99 -12.04
CA ALA A 182 12.49 3.78 -12.14
C ALA A 182 11.71 3.69 -13.45
N LEU A 183 11.38 2.45 -13.82
CA LEU A 183 10.48 2.10 -14.93
C LEU A 183 9.32 1.28 -14.40
N VAL A 184 8.12 1.58 -14.89
CA VAL A 184 6.89 0.86 -14.56
C VAL A 184 6.34 0.19 -15.82
N MET A 185 6.16 -1.12 -15.76
CA MET A 185 5.60 -1.98 -16.79
C MET A 185 4.30 -2.59 -16.27
N VAL A 186 3.18 -2.37 -16.97
CA VAL A 186 1.88 -2.86 -16.55
C VAL A 186 1.22 -3.65 -17.66
N LYS A 187 0.91 -4.89 -17.39
CA LYS A 187 0.12 -5.80 -18.23
C LYS A 187 0.50 -5.77 -19.72
N PRO A 188 1.78 -6.00 -20.07
CA PRO A 188 2.17 -6.14 -21.47
C PRO A 188 1.43 -7.31 -22.10
N THR A 189 1.07 -7.18 -23.38
CA THR A 189 0.37 -8.21 -24.16
C THR A 189 1.18 -8.68 -25.36
N GLY A 190 2.24 -7.94 -25.74
CA GLY A 190 3.12 -8.23 -26.85
C GLY A 190 4.43 -8.88 -26.43
N LYS A 191 4.99 -9.67 -27.33
CA LYS A 191 6.28 -10.35 -27.13
C LYS A 191 7.44 -9.36 -27.14
N PHE A 192 8.31 -9.42 -26.14
CA PHE A 192 9.55 -8.64 -26.07
C PHE A 192 10.62 -9.23 -26.99
N SER A 193 11.23 -8.38 -27.79
CA SER A 193 12.43 -8.71 -28.58
C SER A 193 13.68 -8.80 -27.68
N ASP A 194 14.71 -9.43 -28.17
CA ASP A 194 16.00 -9.49 -27.42
C ASP A 194 16.64 -8.11 -27.26
N ASP A 195 16.40 -7.18 -28.19
CA ASP A 195 16.87 -5.80 -28.07
C ASP A 195 16.14 -5.03 -26.95
N GLU A 196 14.83 -5.16 -26.86
CA GLU A 196 14.03 -4.56 -25.78
C GLU A 196 14.41 -5.11 -24.42
N LYS A 197 14.57 -6.45 -24.30
CA LYS A 197 15.08 -7.07 -23.07
C LYS A 197 16.46 -6.56 -22.70
N ARG A 198 17.36 -6.36 -23.69
CA ARG A 198 18.69 -5.80 -23.46
C ARG A 198 18.62 -4.36 -22.93
N LYS A 199 17.71 -3.55 -23.44
CA LYS A 199 17.50 -2.18 -22.93
C LYS A 199 17.07 -2.20 -21.47
N LEU A 200 16.11 -3.06 -21.10
CA LEU A 200 15.67 -3.25 -19.71
C LEU A 200 16.81 -3.76 -18.82
N ASP A 201 17.52 -4.78 -19.28
CA ASP A 201 18.68 -5.35 -18.58
C ASP A 201 19.74 -4.28 -18.29
N GLN A 202 20.13 -3.50 -19.29
CA GLN A 202 21.14 -2.47 -19.12
C GLN A 202 20.67 -1.30 -18.26
N PHE A 203 19.37 -1.01 -18.21
CA PHE A 203 18.81 -0.04 -17.29
C PHE A 203 18.99 -0.51 -15.83
N VAL A 204 18.66 -1.77 -15.53
CA VAL A 204 18.87 -2.38 -14.20
C VAL A 204 20.37 -2.45 -13.87
N MET A 205 21.26 -2.77 -14.83
CA MET A 205 22.73 -2.79 -14.58
C MET A 205 23.27 -1.42 -14.18
N ARG A 206 22.65 -0.31 -14.60
CA ARG A 206 23.01 1.05 -14.18
C ARG A 206 22.45 1.46 -12.81
N GLY A 207 21.66 0.62 -12.19
CA GLY A 207 21.05 0.85 -10.89
C GLY A 207 19.63 1.40 -10.95
N GLY A 208 19.02 1.42 -12.16
CA GLY A 208 17.60 1.77 -12.31
C GLY A 208 16.67 0.70 -11.74
N SER A 209 15.59 1.14 -11.13
CA SER A 209 14.58 0.23 -10.56
C SER A 209 13.52 -0.16 -11.59
N LEU A 210 13.07 -1.43 -11.57
CA LEU A 210 12.07 -1.95 -12.49
C LEU A 210 10.87 -2.50 -11.71
N ILE A 211 9.67 -2.03 -12.04
CA ILE A 211 8.41 -2.46 -11.42
C ILE A 211 7.55 -3.10 -12.51
N CYS A 212 7.32 -4.41 -12.38
CA CYS A 212 6.64 -5.24 -13.38
C CYS A 212 5.38 -5.86 -12.81
N MET A 213 4.23 -5.54 -13.42
CA MET A 213 2.94 -6.17 -13.18
C MET A 213 2.56 -6.96 -14.42
N ILE A 214 2.62 -8.29 -14.36
CA ILE A 214 2.64 -9.13 -15.56
C ILE A 214 1.65 -10.28 -15.44
N ASP A 215 0.76 -10.38 -16.41
CA ASP A 215 0.01 -11.62 -16.64
C ASP A 215 0.76 -12.51 -17.62
N ASN A 216 1.26 -13.61 -17.15
CA ASN A 216 1.93 -14.56 -18.04
C ASN A 216 0.96 -15.40 -18.88
N LEU A 217 -0.33 -15.40 -18.53
CA LEU A 217 -1.36 -16.20 -19.18
C LEU A 217 -2.47 -15.34 -19.78
N ASN A 218 -3.09 -15.84 -20.85
CA ASN A 218 -4.33 -15.32 -21.38
C ASN A 218 -5.50 -15.84 -20.54
N ALA A 219 -5.94 -15.05 -19.57
CA ALA A 219 -7.12 -15.30 -18.75
C ALA A 219 -7.77 -13.97 -18.41
N GLU A 220 -8.95 -13.70 -18.99
CA GLU A 220 -9.63 -12.40 -18.84
C GLU A 220 -11.12 -12.63 -18.58
N MET A 221 -11.70 -11.82 -17.68
CA MET A 221 -13.12 -11.90 -17.37
C MET A 221 -14.00 -11.55 -18.57
N ASP A 222 -13.56 -10.64 -19.46
CA ASP A 222 -14.31 -10.27 -20.66
C ASP A 222 -14.54 -11.46 -21.60
N SER A 223 -13.55 -12.34 -21.71
CA SER A 223 -13.70 -13.60 -22.45
C SER A 223 -14.75 -14.50 -21.80
N LEU A 224 -14.74 -14.63 -20.48
CA LEU A 224 -15.70 -15.43 -19.72
C LEU A 224 -17.13 -14.86 -19.81
N HIS A 225 -17.31 -13.56 -19.83
CA HIS A 225 -18.63 -12.93 -20.03
C HIS A 225 -19.19 -13.24 -21.43
N THR A 226 -18.33 -13.34 -22.42
CA THR A 226 -18.73 -13.58 -23.81
C THR A 226 -19.02 -15.06 -24.10
N THR A 227 -18.11 -15.94 -23.66
CA THR A 227 -18.13 -17.38 -24.03
C THR A 227 -18.55 -18.31 -22.89
N ARG A 228 -18.65 -17.79 -21.65
CA ARG A 228 -18.84 -18.48 -20.37
C ARG A 228 -17.68 -19.41 -19.96
N GLU A 229 -16.76 -19.65 -20.85
CA GLU A 229 -15.55 -20.45 -20.60
C GLU A 229 -14.39 -19.89 -21.41
N THR A 230 -13.17 -20.05 -20.91
CA THR A 230 -11.93 -19.68 -21.61
C THR A 230 -10.83 -20.67 -21.25
N VAL A 231 -9.85 -20.82 -22.13
CA VAL A 231 -8.65 -21.62 -21.83
C VAL A 231 -7.51 -20.67 -21.51
N ALA A 232 -6.96 -20.80 -20.31
CA ALA A 232 -5.75 -20.11 -19.93
C ALA A 232 -4.54 -20.79 -20.56
N PHE A 233 -3.73 -20.01 -21.29
CA PHE A 233 -2.51 -20.47 -21.94
C PHE A 233 -1.46 -19.34 -21.96
N ASP A 234 -0.20 -19.70 -22.17
CA ASP A 234 0.94 -18.78 -22.18
C ASP A 234 0.77 -17.65 -23.20
N LYS A 235 0.98 -16.39 -22.77
CA LYS A 235 1.00 -15.21 -23.65
C LYS A 235 2.25 -15.16 -24.53
N GLY A 236 3.33 -15.84 -24.13
CA GLY A 236 4.59 -15.84 -24.87
C GLY A 236 5.33 -14.51 -24.85
N LEU A 237 5.30 -13.81 -23.73
CA LEU A 237 5.91 -12.47 -23.57
C LEU A 237 7.44 -12.47 -23.75
N ASN A 238 8.10 -13.64 -23.59
CA ASN A 238 9.56 -13.78 -23.73
C ASN A 238 10.37 -13.00 -22.66
N LEU A 239 9.83 -12.90 -21.44
CA LEU A 239 10.51 -12.26 -20.31
C LEU A 239 11.09 -13.26 -19.30
N ASP A 240 10.78 -14.56 -19.45
CA ASP A 240 11.11 -15.61 -18.48
C ASP A 240 12.60 -15.72 -18.22
N ASP A 241 13.43 -15.66 -19.26
CA ASP A 241 14.88 -15.74 -19.15
C ASP A 241 15.50 -14.55 -18.41
N LEU A 242 14.91 -13.36 -18.58
CA LEU A 242 15.33 -12.14 -17.88
C LEU A 242 15.04 -12.26 -16.38
N PHE A 243 13.79 -12.59 -16.01
CA PHE A 243 13.42 -12.73 -14.60
C PHE A 243 14.14 -13.90 -13.94
N PHE A 244 14.28 -15.03 -14.66
CA PHE A 244 15.05 -16.18 -14.18
C PHE A 244 16.50 -15.80 -13.87
N ARG A 245 17.13 -15.02 -14.74
CA ARG A 245 18.47 -14.50 -14.52
C ARG A 245 18.57 -13.64 -13.27
N TYR A 246 17.53 -12.86 -12.97
CA TYR A 246 17.47 -11.96 -11.82
C TYR A 246 17.09 -12.68 -10.52
N GLY A 247 16.50 -13.86 -10.60
CA GLY A 247 16.20 -14.67 -9.42
C GLY A 247 14.72 -14.91 -9.14
N ALA A 248 13.83 -14.67 -10.11
CA ALA A 248 12.41 -14.96 -10.06
C ALA A 248 11.96 -15.79 -11.26
N ARG A 249 10.95 -16.63 -11.07
CA ARG A 249 10.25 -17.35 -12.15
C ARG A 249 8.76 -17.21 -11.95
N ILE A 250 8.07 -16.65 -12.93
CA ILE A 250 6.61 -16.67 -13.01
C ILE A 250 6.22 -18.03 -13.58
N ASN A 251 5.40 -18.77 -12.86
CA ASN A 251 4.96 -20.08 -13.29
C ASN A 251 3.79 -19.99 -14.26
N GLN A 252 3.65 -21.03 -15.11
CA GLN A 252 2.50 -21.15 -16.01
C GLN A 252 1.35 -21.88 -15.29
N ASP A 253 0.83 -21.26 -14.27
CA ASP A 253 -0.29 -21.73 -13.46
C ASP A 253 -1.17 -20.56 -13.02
N LEU A 254 -2.35 -20.85 -12.47
CA LEU A 254 -3.23 -19.88 -11.84
C LEU A 254 -3.40 -20.24 -10.37
N ILE A 255 -3.36 -19.24 -9.53
CA ILE A 255 -3.67 -19.38 -8.10
C ILE A 255 -5.20 -19.37 -7.94
N GLU A 256 -5.72 -20.40 -7.28
CA GLU A 256 -7.06 -20.41 -6.72
C GLU A 256 -6.97 -20.31 -5.20
N ASP A 257 -7.78 -19.44 -4.60
CA ASP A 257 -7.75 -19.16 -3.17
C ASP A 257 -9.16 -19.17 -2.58
N MET A 258 -9.32 -19.72 -1.38
CA MET A 258 -10.57 -19.63 -0.62
C MET A 258 -10.81 -18.20 -0.12
N GLN A 259 -9.75 -17.43 0.15
CA GLN A 259 -9.81 -16.01 0.43
C GLN A 259 -9.82 -15.24 -0.90
N CYS A 260 -10.99 -15.08 -1.48
CA CYS A 260 -11.14 -14.53 -2.83
C CYS A 260 -12.21 -13.42 -2.89
N GLY A 261 -12.13 -12.65 -3.95
CA GLY A 261 -13.21 -11.75 -4.36
C GLY A 261 -14.45 -12.55 -4.81
N SER A 262 -15.54 -11.83 -4.96
CA SER A 262 -16.79 -12.40 -5.45
C SER A 262 -17.19 -11.78 -6.77
N ILE A 263 -17.89 -12.53 -7.61
CA ILE A 263 -18.44 -12.05 -8.88
C ILE A 263 -19.97 -12.18 -8.88
N ASN A 264 -20.62 -11.28 -9.60
CA ASN A 264 -22.07 -11.26 -9.68
C ASN A 264 -22.53 -12.06 -10.92
N LEU A 265 -23.14 -13.20 -10.70
CA LEU A 265 -23.57 -14.10 -11.77
C LEU A 265 -25.08 -14.27 -11.83
N VAL A 266 -25.58 -14.46 -13.07
CA VAL A 266 -26.97 -14.85 -13.31
C VAL A 266 -27.12 -16.33 -12.98
N VAL A 267 -27.84 -16.64 -11.89
CA VAL A 267 -28.09 -18.02 -11.44
C VAL A 267 -29.46 -18.55 -11.83
N GLY A 268 -30.35 -17.70 -12.34
CA GLY A 268 -31.70 -18.07 -12.74
C GLY A 268 -32.48 -16.92 -13.34
N SER A 269 -33.77 -17.16 -13.62
CA SER A 269 -34.73 -16.14 -14.05
C SER A 269 -36.03 -16.30 -13.28
N GLN A 270 -36.57 -15.23 -12.75
CA GLN A 270 -37.87 -15.20 -12.09
C GLN A 270 -38.74 -14.12 -12.75
N GLY A 271 -39.87 -14.55 -13.33
CA GLY A 271 -40.77 -13.65 -14.04
C GLY A 271 -40.12 -12.94 -15.25
N GLY A 272 -39.21 -13.62 -15.97
CA GLY A 272 -38.50 -13.05 -17.11
C GLY A 272 -37.36 -12.08 -16.78
N LYS A 273 -37.08 -11.84 -15.50
CA LYS A 273 -35.93 -11.02 -15.04
C LYS A 273 -34.79 -11.92 -14.57
N PRO A 274 -33.52 -11.62 -14.96
CA PRO A 274 -32.37 -12.39 -14.48
C PRO A 274 -32.22 -12.21 -12.96
N GLN A 275 -31.97 -13.33 -12.26
CA GLN A 275 -31.61 -13.33 -10.86
C GLN A 275 -30.09 -13.36 -10.74
N PHE A 276 -29.53 -12.31 -10.11
CA PHE A 276 -28.11 -12.22 -9.83
C PHE A 276 -27.82 -12.74 -8.42
N GLN A 277 -26.71 -13.45 -8.30
CA GLN A 277 -26.16 -13.89 -7.03
C GLN A 277 -24.68 -13.58 -6.98
N LEU A 278 -24.25 -13.03 -5.85
CA LEU A 278 -22.84 -12.80 -5.55
C LEU A 278 -22.22 -14.12 -5.08
N LEU A 279 -21.25 -14.63 -5.83
CA LEU A 279 -20.59 -15.91 -5.57
C LEU A 279 -19.08 -15.72 -5.45
N PRO A 280 -18.41 -16.40 -4.48
CA PRO A 280 -16.95 -16.40 -4.38
C PRO A 280 -16.31 -16.90 -5.68
N TRP A 281 -15.24 -16.23 -6.13
CA TRP A 281 -14.52 -16.57 -7.34
C TRP A 281 -13.05 -16.86 -7.03
N PRO A 282 -12.63 -18.13 -6.84
CA PRO A 282 -11.29 -18.49 -6.41
C PRO A 282 -10.15 -17.96 -7.27
N TYR A 283 -10.38 -17.67 -8.56
CA TYR A 283 -9.41 -17.05 -9.47
C TYR A 283 -9.18 -15.55 -9.23
N TYR A 284 -9.87 -14.94 -8.25
CA TYR A 284 -9.65 -13.58 -7.78
C TYR A 284 -9.10 -13.58 -6.35
N PRO A 285 -7.89 -14.12 -6.14
CA PRO A 285 -7.30 -14.17 -4.80
C PRO A 285 -7.16 -12.80 -4.20
N LEU A 286 -7.43 -12.69 -2.90
CA LEU A 286 -7.11 -11.53 -2.10
C LEU A 286 -5.73 -11.77 -1.48
N LEU A 287 -4.71 -11.16 -2.08
CA LEU A 287 -3.32 -11.41 -1.71
C LEU A 287 -2.95 -10.70 -0.42
N ASP A 288 -2.40 -11.43 0.52
CA ASP A 288 -1.91 -10.91 1.78
C ASP A 288 -0.48 -10.37 1.65
N GLY A 289 -0.22 -9.23 2.29
CA GLY A 289 1.12 -8.64 2.36
C GLY A 289 2.03 -9.41 3.32
N ASN A 290 3.30 -9.53 2.97
CA ASN A 290 4.31 -10.09 3.87
C ASN A 290 4.66 -9.08 4.98
N PRO A 291 4.45 -9.41 6.27
CA PRO A 291 4.73 -8.49 7.38
C PRO A 291 6.23 -8.19 7.57
N ALA A 292 7.12 -8.98 6.95
CA ALA A 292 8.56 -8.73 7.00
C ALA A 292 9.04 -7.65 6.01
N SER A 293 8.21 -7.28 5.02
CA SER A 293 8.54 -6.25 4.05
C SER A 293 7.93 -4.90 4.43
N VAL A 294 8.71 -3.84 4.42
CA VAL A 294 8.23 -2.46 4.66
C VAL A 294 7.21 -2.00 3.60
N ILE A 295 7.24 -2.58 2.39
CA ILE A 295 6.31 -2.27 1.31
C ILE A 295 4.90 -2.74 1.66
N THR A 296 4.79 -3.92 2.28
CA THR A 296 3.51 -4.61 2.49
C THR A 296 3.14 -4.82 3.96
N LYS A 297 4.01 -4.41 4.88
CA LYS A 297 3.71 -4.44 6.32
C LYS A 297 2.50 -3.57 6.61
N ASN A 298 1.56 -4.09 7.40
CA ASN A 298 0.31 -3.41 7.75
C ASN A 298 -0.54 -3.00 6.54
N LEU A 299 -0.34 -3.67 5.40
CA LEU A 299 -1.17 -3.50 4.21
C LEU A 299 -2.35 -4.47 4.29
N ASP A 300 -3.54 -3.97 3.94
CA ASP A 300 -4.70 -4.84 3.76
C ASP A 300 -4.55 -5.68 2.49
N PRO A 301 -5.37 -6.73 2.34
CA PRO A 301 -5.33 -7.56 1.16
C PRO A 301 -5.42 -6.76 -0.12
N VAL A 302 -4.61 -7.15 -1.08
CA VAL A 302 -4.56 -6.58 -2.43
C VAL A 302 -5.43 -7.43 -3.35
N TYR A 303 -6.35 -6.78 -4.05
CA TYR A 303 -7.26 -7.45 -4.99
C TYR A 303 -6.54 -7.83 -6.27
N SER A 304 -6.59 -9.08 -6.63
CA SER A 304 -5.92 -9.63 -7.81
C SER A 304 -6.86 -10.44 -8.68
N LYS A 305 -6.45 -10.68 -9.94
CA LYS A 305 -7.28 -11.39 -10.93
C LYS A 305 -6.43 -12.34 -11.77
N PHE A 306 -6.78 -13.62 -11.80
CA PHE A 306 -6.08 -14.64 -12.59
C PHE A 306 -4.57 -14.67 -12.38
N THR A 307 -4.17 -14.53 -11.14
CA THR A 307 -2.79 -14.38 -10.71
C THR A 307 -2.00 -15.66 -10.91
N ASN A 308 -0.77 -15.56 -11.43
CA ASN A 308 0.18 -16.68 -11.50
C ASN A 308 0.97 -16.81 -10.19
N SER A 309 1.54 -17.98 -9.94
CA SER A 309 2.50 -18.14 -8.85
C SER A 309 3.92 -17.73 -9.25
N ILE A 310 4.71 -17.31 -8.27
CA ILE A 310 6.13 -16.96 -8.47
C ILE A 310 7.02 -17.88 -7.62
N ASP A 311 8.03 -18.45 -8.23
CA ASP A 311 9.12 -19.14 -7.53
C ASP A 311 10.37 -18.25 -7.44
N THR A 312 11.12 -18.40 -6.35
CA THR A 312 12.45 -17.83 -6.23
C THR A 312 13.50 -18.80 -6.79
N VAL A 313 14.36 -18.32 -7.68
CA VAL A 313 15.46 -19.10 -8.23
C VAL A 313 16.81 -18.54 -7.78
N LYS A 314 17.85 -19.39 -7.73
CA LYS A 314 19.17 -18.98 -7.25
C LYS A 314 19.75 -17.86 -8.13
N ALA A 315 20.09 -16.73 -7.52
CA ALA A 315 20.85 -15.64 -8.13
C ALA A 315 21.91 -15.16 -7.14
N VAL A 316 23.09 -14.79 -7.66
CA VAL A 316 24.25 -14.38 -6.84
C VAL A 316 24.08 -12.93 -6.42
N ASP A 317 24.32 -12.64 -5.15
CA ASP A 317 24.29 -11.29 -4.55
C ASP A 317 22.93 -10.57 -4.68
N ILE A 318 21.82 -11.36 -4.80
CA ILE A 318 20.46 -10.82 -4.86
C ILE A 318 19.68 -11.25 -3.63
N HIS A 319 19.27 -10.26 -2.86
CA HIS A 319 18.29 -10.43 -1.79
C HIS A 319 16.89 -10.53 -2.37
N LYS A 320 16.07 -11.43 -1.82
CA LYS A 320 14.72 -11.71 -2.32
C LYS A 320 13.73 -11.65 -1.18
N THR A 321 12.72 -10.81 -1.34
CA THR A 321 11.65 -10.69 -0.35
C THR A 321 10.31 -10.90 -1.04
N ILE A 322 9.51 -11.85 -0.54
CA ILE A 322 8.12 -12.02 -0.99
C ILE A 322 7.35 -10.79 -0.53
N LEU A 323 6.60 -10.17 -1.43
CA LEU A 323 5.74 -9.02 -1.15
C LEU A 323 4.29 -9.45 -0.93
N LEU A 324 3.76 -10.21 -1.88
CA LEU A 324 2.37 -10.65 -1.90
C LEU A 324 2.29 -12.16 -2.00
N GLN A 325 1.35 -12.75 -1.29
CA GLN A 325 1.12 -14.19 -1.27
C GLN A 325 -0.37 -14.53 -1.08
N SER A 326 -0.75 -15.74 -1.44
CA SER A 326 -2.09 -16.27 -1.19
C SER A 326 -2.36 -16.50 0.29
N SER A 327 -3.61 -16.77 0.63
CA SER A 327 -4.02 -17.25 1.95
C SER A 327 -3.40 -18.63 2.27
N PRO A 328 -3.54 -19.12 3.52
CA PRO A 328 -3.16 -20.50 3.87
C PRO A 328 -3.97 -21.59 3.15
N ASN A 329 -5.11 -21.24 2.55
CA ASN A 329 -6.03 -22.18 1.91
C ASN A 329 -6.12 -21.90 0.40
N ALA A 330 -5.07 -22.21 -0.32
CA ALA A 330 -4.95 -21.97 -1.74
C ALA A 330 -4.52 -23.25 -2.50
N THR A 331 -4.57 -23.19 -3.80
CA THR A 331 -4.03 -24.20 -4.72
C THR A 331 -3.55 -23.55 -6.01
N THR A 332 -2.91 -24.31 -6.89
CA THR A 332 -2.55 -23.83 -8.22
C THR A 332 -3.08 -24.78 -9.28
N VAL A 333 -3.56 -24.23 -10.38
CA VAL A 333 -4.04 -24.96 -11.55
C VAL A 333 -3.04 -24.75 -12.67
N ALA A 334 -2.37 -25.84 -13.09
CA ALA A 334 -1.39 -25.79 -14.18
C ALA A 334 -2.09 -25.56 -15.55
N THR A 335 -1.43 -24.81 -16.43
CA THR A 335 -1.95 -24.55 -17.78
C THR A 335 -1.47 -25.58 -18.81
N PRO A 336 -2.26 -25.83 -19.90
CA PRO A 336 -3.51 -25.15 -20.25
C PRO A 336 -4.68 -25.53 -19.33
N ALA A 337 -5.41 -24.54 -18.81
CA ALA A 337 -6.52 -24.72 -17.88
C ALA A 337 -7.83 -24.19 -18.48
N LEU A 338 -8.88 -24.99 -18.44
CA LEU A 338 -10.23 -24.53 -18.77
C LEU A 338 -10.82 -23.81 -17.56
N ILE A 339 -11.15 -22.54 -17.71
CA ILE A 339 -11.84 -21.72 -16.72
C ILE A 339 -13.30 -21.57 -17.18
N SER A 340 -14.26 -21.89 -16.34
CA SER A 340 -15.69 -21.80 -16.68
C SER A 340 -16.46 -21.14 -15.52
N LEU A 341 -17.38 -20.23 -15.86
CA LEU A 341 -18.30 -19.63 -14.88
C LEU A 341 -19.23 -20.65 -14.22
N GLU A 342 -19.42 -21.83 -14.82
CA GLU A 342 -20.20 -22.90 -14.20
C GLU A 342 -19.49 -23.56 -13.01
N MET A 343 -18.14 -23.46 -12.92
CA MET A 343 -17.35 -24.00 -11.80
C MET A 343 -17.69 -23.32 -10.46
N VAL A 344 -18.12 -22.07 -10.50
CA VAL A 344 -18.55 -21.32 -9.30
C VAL A 344 -19.77 -21.93 -8.62
N LYS A 345 -20.62 -22.61 -9.38
CA LYS A 345 -21.85 -23.25 -8.86
C LYS A 345 -21.54 -24.55 -8.10
N THR A 346 -20.36 -25.12 -8.34
CA THR A 346 -19.90 -26.31 -7.64
C THR A 346 -19.07 -25.81 -6.45
N ALA A 347 -19.54 -26.05 -5.24
CA ALA A 347 -18.80 -25.65 -4.05
C ALA A 347 -17.38 -26.22 -4.11
N SER A 348 -16.38 -25.36 -4.01
CA SER A 348 -14.98 -25.76 -4.00
C SER A 348 -14.73 -26.73 -2.84
N ASP A 349 -14.22 -27.94 -3.12
CA ASP A 349 -13.87 -28.89 -2.06
C ASP A 349 -12.66 -28.33 -1.28
N PRO A 350 -12.80 -28.01 0.01
CA PRO A 350 -11.69 -27.47 0.82
C PRO A 350 -10.45 -28.36 0.84
N LYS A 351 -10.60 -29.65 0.53
CA LYS A 351 -9.49 -30.62 0.48
C LYS A 351 -8.54 -30.36 -0.69
N VAL A 352 -8.95 -29.61 -1.71
CA VAL A 352 -8.09 -29.23 -2.84
C VAL A 352 -7.17 -28.06 -2.47
N PHE A 353 -7.62 -27.19 -1.56
CA PHE A 353 -6.90 -25.98 -1.15
C PHE A 353 -5.94 -26.26 0.01
N GLN A 354 -4.87 -27.00 -0.28
CA GLN A 354 -3.90 -27.45 0.75
C GLN A 354 -2.53 -26.75 0.68
N ARG A 355 -2.33 -25.85 -0.30
CA ARG A 355 -1.11 -25.05 -0.39
C ARG A 355 -1.30 -23.73 0.35
N SER A 356 -0.29 -23.32 1.09
CA SER A 356 -0.35 -22.09 1.87
C SER A 356 0.68 -21.08 1.40
N ASN A 357 0.29 -19.80 1.45
CA ASN A 357 1.20 -18.67 1.23
C ASN A 357 1.95 -18.78 -0.11
N ILE A 358 1.22 -19.03 -1.19
CA ILE A 358 1.79 -19.14 -2.55
C ILE A 358 2.24 -17.74 -2.98
N PRO A 359 3.53 -17.52 -3.29
CA PRO A 359 4.01 -16.21 -3.69
C PRO A 359 3.41 -15.75 -5.02
N ALA A 360 2.98 -14.49 -5.07
CA ALA A 360 2.42 -13.83 -6.27
C ALA A 360 3.13 -12.50 -6.58
N GLY A 361 3.91 -11.97 -5.65
CA GLY A 361 4.71 -10.76 -5.82
C GLY A 361 6.02 -10.85 -5.05
N ILE A 362 7.11 -10.37 -5.64
CA ILE A 362 8.45 -10.44 -5.07
C ILE A 362 9.25 -9.17 -5.39
N ILE A 363 10.13 -8.77 -4.49
CA ILE A 363 11.19 -7.81 -4.77
C ILE A 363 12.55 -8.49 -4.75
N LEU A 364 13.38 -8.12 -5.70
CA LEU A 364 14.74 -8.56 -5.89
C LEU A 364 15.65 -7.33 -5.75
N GLU A 365 16.67 -7.41 -4.90
CA GLU A 365 17.51 -6.26 -4.56
C GLU A 365 18.99 -6.64 -4.58
N GLY A 366 19.84 -5.79 -5.13
CA GLY A 366 21.29 -5.99 -5.16
C GLY A 366 21.94 -5.67 -6.51
N LYS A 367 23.12 -6.20 -6.73
CA LYS A 367 23.89 -6.02 -7.97
C LYS A 367 23.62 -7.17 -8.94
N PHE A 368 22.75 -6.92 -9.89
CA PHE A 368 22.33 -7.94 -10.86
C PHE A 368 23.44 -8.33 -11.82
N GLN A 369 23.34 -9.53 -12.36
CA GLN A 369 24.19 -10.04 -13.44
C GLN A 369 23.41 -9.97 -14.75
N SER A 370 23.98 -9.31 -15.75
CA SER A 370 23.33 -9.15 -17.06
C SER A 370 23.01 -10.49 -17.72
N LEU A 371 21.82 -10.59 -18.29
CA LEU A 371 21.41 -11.70 -19.15
C LEU A 371 22.36 -11.82 -20.38
N TYR A 372 22.89 -10.69 -20.81
CA TYR A 372 23.73 -10.57 -22.03
C TYR A 372 25.22 -10.55 -21.76
N ALA A 373 25.68 -10.79 -20.50
CA ALA A 373 27.09 -10.71 -20.11
C ALA A 373 28.05 -11.49 -21.03
N ASN A 374 27.59 -12.63 -21.60
CA ASN A 374 28.34 -13.50 -22.47
C ASN A 374 27.75 -13.61 -23.89
N ARG A 375 26.73 -12.79 -24.21
CA ARG A 375 26.02 -12.83 -25.51
C ARG A 375 26.22 -11.56 -26.33
N MET A 376 26.88 -10.53 -25.78
CA MET A 376 27.07 -9.24 -26.43
C MET A 376 28.23 -9.31 -27.44
N SER A 377 27.99 -8.86 -28.68
CA SER A 377 29.05 -8.71 -29.68
C SER A 377 29.89 -7.47 -29.39
N ALA A 378 31.17 -7.49 -29.78
CA ALA A 378 32.06 -6.32 -29.66
C ALA A 378 31.53 -5.12 -30.40
N ALA A 379 31.06 -5.29 -31.65
CA ALA A 379 30.49 -4.20 -32.45
C ALA A 379 29.29 -3.49 -31.79
N MET A 380 28.37 -4.27 -31.17
CA MET A 380 27.24 -3.68 -30.44
C MET A 380 27.72 -2.94 -29.19
N SER A 381 28.64 -3.53 -28.44
CA SER A 381 29.22 -2.90 -27.23
C SER A 381 29.90 -1.55 -27.58
N ASP A 382 30.66 -1.51 -28.67
CA ASP A 382 31.32 -0.30 -29.16
C ASP A 382 30.30 0.76 -29.60
N SER A 383 29.23 0.34 -30.27
CA SER A 383 28.16 1.25 -30.70
C SER A 383 27.46 1.88 -29.48
N LEU A 384 27.14 1.10 -28.45
CA LEU A 384 26.54 1.61 -27.21
C LEU A 384 27.45 2.62 -26.50
N ALA A 385 28.76 2.37 -26.47
CA ALA A 385 29.73 3.26 -25.84
C ALA A 385 29.96 4.55 -26.65
N GLN A 386 30.16 4.44 -27.96
CA GLN A 386 30.58 5.57 -28.79
C GLN A 386 29.43 6.43 -29.28
N VAL A 387 28.29 5.82 -29.63
CA VAL A 387 27.14 6.55 -30.22
C VAL A 387 26.19 7.02 -29.11
N PHE A 388 25.89 6.16 -28.15
CA PHE A 388 24.89 6.46 -27.11
C PHE A 388 25.52 6.89 -25.79
N HIS A 389 26.84 6.90 -25.67
CA HIS A 389 27.58 7.20 -24.43
C HIS A 389 27.14 6.36 -23.21
N GLN A 390 26.64 5.14 -23.48
CA GLN A 390 26.17 4.19 -22.48
C GLN A 390 26.91 2.86 -22.67
N PRO A 391 28.10 2.68 -22.10
CA PRO A 391 28.87 1.44 -22.25
C PRO A 391 28.08 0.25 -21.71
N PHE A 392 28.25 -0.89 -22.36
CA PHE A 392 27.63 -2.14 -21.95
C PHE A 392 28.19 -2.62 -20.61
N LEU A 393 27.29 -2.96 -19.69
CA LEU A 393 27.61 -3.46 -18.35
C LEU A 393 27.30 -4.94 -18.25
N LYS A 394 28.29 -5.75 -17.82
CA LYS A 394 28.10 -7.19 -17.56
C LYS A 394 27.46 -7.48 -16.21
N SER A 395 27.56 -6.55 -15.28
CA SER A 395 26.98 -6.63 -13.93
C SER A 395 26.60 -5.25 -13.43
N GLY A 396 25.71 -5.19 -12.46
CA GLY A 396 25.25 -3.96 -11.85
C GLY A 396 26.39 -3.15 -11.21
N VAL A 397 26.47 -1.86 -11.53
CA VAL A 397 27.45 -0.94 -10.91
C VAL A 397 26.94 -0.40 -9.57
N LYS A 398 25.61 -0.35 -9.40
CA LYS A 398 24.93 0.03 -8.16
C LYS A 398 23.89 -1.04 -7.82
N ASP A 399 23.43 -1.04 -6.59
CA ASP A 399 22.27 -1.84 -6.21
C ASP A 399 21.04 -1.32 -6.96
N ALA A 400 20.28 -2.24 -7.51
CA ALA A 400 19.03 -1.98 -8.19
C ALA A 400 17.89 -2.76 -7.52
N ARG A 401 16.66 -2.36 -7.78
CA ARG A 401 15.45 -2.99 -7.26
C ARG A 401 14.57 -3.43 -8.40
N VAL A 402 14.18 -4.70 -8.39
CA VAL A 402 13.26 -5.24 -9.39
C VAL A 402 12.07 -5.86 -8.66
N ILE A 403 10.90 -5.26 -8.83
CA ILE A 403 9.62 -5.78 -8.33
C ILE A 403 8.95 -6.54 -9.47
N VAL A 404 8.57 -7.77 -9.21
CA VAL A 404 7.82 -8.63 -10.12
C VAL A 404 6.57 -9.12 -9.43
N CYS A 405 5.41 -8.74 -9.94
CA CYS A 405 4.11 -9.29 -9.53
C CYS A 405 3.50 -10.03 -10.71
N ALA A 406 2.98 -11.20 -10.46
CA ALA A 406 2.43 -12.09 -11.47
C ALA A 406 0.93 -11.86 -11.70
N ASP A 407 0.55 -10.58 -11.74
CA ASP A 407 -0.79 -10.12 -12.06
C ASP A 407 -0.71 -8.67 -12.57
N GLY A 408 -1.12 -8.47 -13.81
CA GLY A 408 -1.13 -7.15 -14.46
C GLY A 408 -2.24 -6.25 -13.97
N ASP A 409 -3.31 -6.80 -13.41
CA ASP A 409 -4.49 -6.06 -12.96
C ASP A 409 -4.27 -5.31 -11.63
N LEU A 410 -3.22 -5.64 -10.88
CA LEU A 410 -2.92 -5.02 -9.59
C LEU A 410 -2.85 -3.49 -9.62
N MET A 411 -2.41 -2.93 -10.74
CA MET A 411 -2.29 -1.48 -10.96
C MET A 411 -3.31 -0.94 -11.98
N MET A 412 -4.39 -1.69 -12.24
CA MET A 412 -5.41 -1.31 -13.22
C MET A 412 -6.73 -0.93 -12.55
N ASN A 413 -7.34 0.13 -13.06
CA ASN A 413 -8.69 0.55 -12.66
C ASN A 413 -9.75 -0.30 -13.34
N GLU A 414 -10.80 -0.67 -12.63
CA GLU A 414 -12.05 -1.11 -13.27
C GLU A 414 -12.74 0.07 -13.95
N ILE A 415 -13.44 -0.19 -15.04
CA ILE A 415 -14.19 0.81 -15.78
C ILE A 415 -15.69 0.57 -15.57
N SER A 416 -16.43 1.61 -15.23
CA SER A 416 -17.89 1.59 -15.19
C SER A 416 -18.44 2.83 -15.89
N ASP A 417 -19.40 2.64 -16.81
CA ASP A 417 -20.02 3.70 -17.60
C ASP A 417 -18.99 4.64 -18.27
N GLY A 418 -17.88 4.05 -18.80
CA GLY A 418 -16.82 4.78 -19.47
C GLY A 418 -15.92 5.62 -18.55
N ARG A 419 -16.01 5.44 -17.21
CA ARG A 419 -15.21 6.16 -16.21
C ARG A 419 -14.36 5.17 -15.40
N PRO A 420 -13.12 5.53 -15.04
CA PRO A 420 -12.33 4.71 -14.15
C PRO A 420 -12.88 4.76 -12.72
N LEU A 421 -13.02 3.59 -12.12
CA LEU A 421 -13.31 3.47 -10.69
C LEU A 421 -12.00 3.60 -9.89
N PRO A 422 -12.03 3.88 -8.59
CA PRO A 422 -10.82 3.92 -7.77
C PRO A 422 -9.99 2.64 -7.91
N LEU A 423 -8.67 2.76 -7.86
CA LEU A 423 -7.79 1.59 -7.94
C LEU A 423 -8.05 0.63 -6.77
N GLY A 424 -8.22 -0.67 -7.09
CA GLY A 424 -8.58 -1.70 -6.11
C GLY A 424 -10.06 -1.74 -5.73
N PHE A 425 -10.92 -0.91 -6.35
CA PHE A 425 -12.36 -0.97 -6.12
C PHE A 425 -12.97 -2.14 -6.87
N SER A 426 -13.67 -3.01 -6.14
CA SER A 426 -14.51 -4.05 -6.71
C SER A 426 -15.97 -3.60 -6.71
N LYS A 427 -16.56 -3.46 -7.91
CA LYS A 427 -17.95 -3.05 -8.08
C LYS A 427 -18.94 -4.11 -7.57
N ASP A 428 -18.57 -5.39 -7.62
CA ASP A 428 -19.43 -6.49 -7.25
C ASP A 428 -19.73 -6.51 -5.75
N ILE A 429 -18.74 -6.19 -4.92
CA ILE A 429 -18.86 -6.14 -3.46
C ILE A 429 -18.88 -4.73 -2.89
N ASN A 430 -18.78 -3.70 -3.75
CA ASN A 430 -18.73 -2.28 -3.37
C ASN A 430 -17.67 -1.97 -2.29
N TYR A 431 -16.45 -2.48 -2.50
CA TYR A 431 -15.35 -2.36 -1.56
C TYR A 431 -14.05 -1.96 -2.27
N THR A 432 -13.20 -1.16 -1.60
CA THR A 432 -11.88 -0.77 -2.12
C THR A 432 -10.80 -1.49 -1.33
N PHE A 433 -9.99 -2.28 -2.01
CA PHE A 433 -8.82 -2.99 -1.50
C PHE A 433 -7.57 -2.10 -1.52
N ALA A 434 -6.46 -2.59 -0.95
CA ALA A 434 -5.24 -1.84 -0.74
C ALA A 434 -4.34 -1.69 -1.99
N ASN A 435 -4.87 -1.83 -3.20
CA ASN A 435 -4.08 -1.75 -4.43
C ASN A 435 -3.40 -0.39 -4.61
N ALA A 436 -4.09 0.71 -4.27
CA ALA A 436 -3.52 2.05 -4.40
C ALA A 436 -2.36 2.28 -3.43
N GLU A 437 -2.47 1.78 -2.21
CA GLU A 437 -1.41 1.82 -1.21
C GLU A 437 -0.22 0.93 -1.61
N PHE A 438 -0.50 -0.26 -2.11
CA PHE A 438 0.55 -1.16 -2.63
C PHE A 438 1.32 -0.50 -3.78
N LEU A 439 0.62 0.10 -4.74
CA LEU A 439 1.21 0.86 -5.84
C LEU A 439 2.15 1.96 -5.31
N SER A 440 1.65 2.82 -4.42
CA SER A 440 2.46 3.94 -3.91
C SER A 440 3.68 3.44 -3.15
N ASN A 441 3.54 2.39 -2.33
CA ASN A 441 4.64 1.81 -1.57
C ASN A 441 5.72 1.21 -2.46
N CYS A 442 5.33 0.47 -3.52
CA CYS A 442 6.27 -0.10 -4.48
C CYS A 442 7.11 0.98 -5.15
N ILE A 443 6.46 2.06 -5.59
CA ILE A 443 7.13 3.16 -6.28
C ILE A 443 8.01 3.94 -5.31
N ASP A 444 7.46 4.37 -4.18
CA ASP A 444 8.20 5.13 -3.17
C ASP A 444 9.45 4.35 -2.69
N TYR A 445 9.32 3.05 -2.44
CA TYR A 445 10.46 2.21 -2.05
C TYR A 445 11.54 2.13 -3.13
N CYS A 446 11.14 2.09 -4.40
CA CYS A 446 12.08 1.99 -5.51
C CYS A 446 12.88 3.28 -5.75
N VAL A 447 12.31 4.45 -5.47
CA VAL A 447 12.90 5.75 -5.83
C VAL A 447 13.43 6.55 -4.64
N HIS A 448 12.99 6.25 -3.41
CA HIS A 448 13.46 6.89 -2.18
C HIS A 448 14.24 5.88 -1.32
N PRO A 449 15.57 5.82 -1.44
CA PRO A 449 16.40 4.88 -0.66
C PRO A 449 16.49 5.26 0.84
N ASP A 450 16.05 6.45 1.23
CA ASP A 450 16.32 7.07 2.53
C ASP A 450 15.47 6.56 3.70
N GLY A 451 14.75 5.45 3.52
CA GLY A 451 14.06 4.77 4.63
C GLY A 451 12.77 5.43 5.13
N ILE A 452 12.22 6.45 4.43
CA ILE A 452 10.96 7.11 4.82
C ILE A 452 9.81 6.10 4.93
N LEU A 453 9.81 5.09 4.06
CA LEU A 453 8.80 4.03 4.11
C LEU A 453 8.89 3.19 5.39
N GLU A 454 10.07 3.14 6.06
CA GLU A 454 10.22 2.45 7.35
C GLU A 454 9.35 3.08 8.43
N ALA A 455 9.13 4.40 8.39
CA ALA A 455 8.22 5.08 9.30
C ALA A 455 6.76 4.56 9.19
N ARG A 456 6.35 4.09 8.01
CA ARG A 456 5.05 3.45 7.81
C ARG A 456 4.94 2.08 8.50
N SER A 457 6.06 1.40 8.68
CA SER A 457 6.12 0.04 9.21
C SER A 457 6.21 -0.03 10.74
N LYS A 458 6.24 1.11 11.44
CA LYS A 458 6.27 1.13 12.90
C LYS A 458 4.99 0.55 13.50
N ASP A 459 5.14 -0.50 14.29
CA ASP A 459 4.05 -1.09 15.07
C ASP A 459 3.91 -0.32 16.38
N TYR A 460 2.92 0.53 16.45
CA TYR A 460 2.45 1.03 17.75
C TYR A 460 1.51 0.00 18.36
N SER A 461 2.05 -1.01 19.00
CA SER A 461 1.22 -1.89 19.83
C SER A 461 0.74 -1.09 21.05
N LEU A 462 -0.41 -0.46 20.94
CA LEU A 462 -1.12 0.02 22.12
C LEU A 462 -1.40 -1.21 22.99
N ARG A 463 -0.71 -1.31 24.10
CA ARG A 463 -1.08 -2.23 25.17
C ARG A 463 -2.40 -1.74 25.77
N LEU A 464 -3.50 -2.01 25.08
CA LEU A 464 -4.82 -1.77 25.62
C LEU A 464 -4.95 -2.67 26.86
N LEU A 465 -5.44 -2.09 27.95
CA LEU A 465 -5.87 -2.87 29.09
C LEU A 465 -6.98 -3.79 28.61
N ASP A 466 -6.87 -5.06 28.91
CA ASP A 466 -7.87 -6.06 28.61
C ASP A 466 -9.20 -5.64 29.29
N PRO A 467 -10.26 -5.35 28.50
CA PRO A 467 -11.52 -4.84 29.05
C PRO A 467 -12.15 -5.83 30.05
N GLU A 468 -12.05 -7.14 29.79
CA GLU A 468 -12.61 -8.17 30.67
C GLU A 468 -11.87 -8.20 32.01
N LYS A 469 -10.53 -8.19 31.99
CA LYS A 469 -9.74 -8.13 33.24
C LYS A 469 -9.87 -6.78 33.95
N THR A 470 -10.09 -5.70 33.22
CA THR A 470 -10.28 -4.38 33.84
C THR A 470 -11.63 -4.30 34.55
N ASP A 471 -12.69 -4.93 34.03
CA ASP A 471 -14.00 -4.94 34.64
C ASP A 471 -14.08 -5.96 35.81
N GLU A 472 -13.48 -7.14 35.68
CA GLU A 472 -13.40 -8.14 36.75
C GLU A 472 -12.60 -7.62 37.95
N ASP A 473 -11.45 -7.02 37.73
CA ASP A 473 -10.53 -6.55 38.77
C ASP A 473 -10.75 -5.08 39.18
N ARG A 474 -11.75 -4.41 38.63
CA ARG A 474 -12.00 -2.97 38.86
C ARG A 474 -12.06 -2.59 40.34
N SER A 475 -12.81 -3.35 41.13
CA SER A 475 -12.97 -3.12 42.57
C SER A 475 -11.66 -3.31 43.32
N PHE A 476 -10.87 -4.30 42.93
CA PHE A 476 -9.57 -4.59 43.53
C PHE A 476 -8.57 -3.46 43.24
N TRP A 477 -8.48 -2.99 42.02
CA TRP A 477 -7.56 -1.88 41.64
C TRP A 477 -8.00 -0.55 42.25
N GLN A 478 -9.32 -0.30 42.38
CA GLN A 478 -9.84 0.86 43.09
C GLN A 478 -9.46 0.82 44.58
N LEU A 479 -9.58 -0.34 45.20
CA LEU A 479 -9.18 -0.51 46.62
C LEU A 479 -7.69 -0.26 46.81
N ILE A 480 -6.84 -0.85 45.97
CA ILE A 480 -5.37 -0.62 46.01
C ILE A 480 -5.03 0.84 45.87
N ASN A 481 -5.60 1.54 44.89
CA ASN A 481 -5.31 2.96 44.62
C ASN A 481 -5.74 3.89 45.76
N ILE A 482 -6.74 3.50 46.53
CA ILE A 482 -7.20 4.28 47.71
C ILE A 482 -6.40 3.90 48.97
N VAL A 483 -6.21 2.61 49.21
CA VAL A 483 -5.61 2.12 50.48
C VAL A 483 -4.08 2.32 50.47
N SER A 484 -3.41 2.14 49.34
CA SER A 484 -1.95 2.19 49.28
C SER A 484 -1.38 3.59 49.64
N PRO A 485 -1.89 4.74 49.16
CA PRO A 485 -1.44 6.04 49.63
C PRO A 485 -1.68 6.30 51.09
N LEU A 486 -2.82 5.83 51.63
CA LEU A 486 -3.12 5.97 53.06
C LEU A 486 -2.15 5.17 53.91
N LEU A 487 -1.84 3.92 53.52
CA LEU A 487 -0.81 3.12 54.19
C LEU A 487 0.57 3.77 54.20
N VAL A 488 0.99 4.34 53.05
CA VAL A 488 2.28 5.06 52.94
C VAL A 488 2.32 6.22 53.90
N ILE A 489 1.24 7.04 53.96
CA ILE A 489 1.17 8.18 54.93
C ILE A 489 1.25 7.73 56.37
N ILE A 490 0.51 6.64 56.74
CA ILE A 490 0.54 6.08 58.08
C ILE A 490 1.95 5.58 58.46
N ILE A 491 2.60 4.84 57.55
CA ILE A 491 3.95 4.30 57.74
C ILE A 491 4.96 5.46 57.92
N CYS A 492 4.90 6.46 57.05
CA CYS A 492 5.75 7.65 57.17
C CYS A 492 5.49 8.38 58.47
N GLY A 493 4.23 8.51 58.91
CA GLY A 493 3.89 9.12 60.21
C GLY A 493 4.46 8.36 61.40
N LEU A 494 4.34 7.02 61.41
CA LEU A 494 4.90 6.16 62.45
C LEU A 494 6.44 6.24 62.47
N ILE A 495 7.09 6.19 61.31
CA ILE A 495 8.54 6.34 61.22
C ILE A 495 8.96 7.71 61.73
N PHE A 496 8.28 8.78 61.35
CA PHE A 496 8.53 10.12 61.86
C PHE A 496 8.37 10.23 63.38
N GLN A 497 7.29 9.69 63.95
CA GLN A 497 7.07 9.63 65.39
C GLN A 497 8.17 8.83 66.10
N TYR A 498 8.56 7.67 65.56
CA TYR A 498 9.63 6.84 66.12
C TYR A 498 10.98 7.59 66.15
N ILE A 499 11.37 8.22 65.01
CA ILE A 499 12.60 9.02 64.92
C ILE A 499 12.52 10.18 65.90
N ARG A 500 11.43 10.91 65.98
CA ARG A 500 11.19 12.01 66.88
C ARG A 500 11.30 11.58 68.34
N LYS A 501 10.65 10.48 68.71
CA LYS A 501 10.72 9.93 70.07
C LYS A 501 12.16 9.54 70.45
N ARG A 502 12.90 8.90 69.57
CA ARG A 502 14.30 8.49 69.75
C ARG A 502 15.24 9.73 69.90
N LYS A 503 14.98 10.79 69.14
CA LYS A 503 15.80 12.01 69.13
C LYS A 503 15.54 12.88 70.36
N TYR A 504 14.35 12.88 70.92
CA TYR A 504 13.98 13.76 72.05
C TYR A 504 13.79 13.04 73.38
N SER A 505 13.74 11.70 73.43
CA SER A 505 13.72 10.94 74.67
C SER A 505 15.12 10.68 75.26
N SER A 506 16.18 10.95 74.49
CA SER A 506 17.57 10.87 74.99
C SER A 506 18.11 12.18 75.54
N ALA A 507 17.24 13.20 75.75
CA ALA A 507 17.64 14.51 76.29
C ALA A 507 17.13 14.76 77.74
N SER A 508 16.84 13.66 78.48
CA SER A 508 16.54 13.73 79.88
C SER A 508 17.36 12.67 80.65
N LEU A 509 18.63 12.99 80.86
CA LEU A 509 19.52 12.48 81.91
C LEU A 509 20.55 13.56 82.17
#